data_c9b79c714e0bb0bdd41464f96161c2da
#
_entry.id   c9b79c714e0bb0bdd41464f96161c2da
#
_cell.length_a   1.000
_cell.length_b   1.000
_cell.length_c   1.000
_cell.angle_alpha   90.00
_cell.angle_beta   90.00
_cell.angle_gamma   90.00
#
_symmetry.space_group_name_H-M   'P 1'
#
loop_
_entity.id
_entity.type
_entity.pdbx_description
1 polymer ?
#
loop_
_entity_poly.entity_id
_entity_poly.type
_entity_poly.pdbx_seq_one_letter_code
_entity_poly.pdbx_strand_id
1 'polypeptide(L)'
;MMQMTRLLNAQGLEISHEGHRTRLKWHRLRKQFADPLFSAEVMAEGFAAGASMELDLRVRADGGFVVLHDRELEGETTGHGPVAEKSLGDLSDIRMQEGHRPLILSEDLAAMMQSTHPAGLLQFDMKDGYEAIGARGVAHLAAHFRDIAASVIVSGDSLDLIVAVKEKLPHLLRGIDPTNKLYDIRMANGWKAVETELRADLSGPTEPDTIYLHWPLILDAANAGLDMIALCRDEGKRVDAWTFTLKDPEAGFSEAEWRNFSALMALKPDQITTDEAPATERAWHQRI
;
A
#
# COMPACT_ATOMS: atom_id res chain seq x y z
N MET A 1 30.16 5.10 17.32
CA MET A 1 29.31 6.25 17.67
C MET A 1 28.32 6.59 16.56
N MET A 2 28.72 6.76 15.30
CA MET A 2 27.81 7.05 14.18
C MET A 2 26.74 5.96 13.90
N GLN A 3 27.09 4.69 14.05
CA GLN A 3 26.18 3.55 13.88
C GLN A 3 25.14 3.44 15.04
N MET A 4 25.58 3.73 16.29
CA MET A 4 24.67 3.77 17.44
C MET A 4 23.65 4.92 17.35
N THR A 5 24.02 6.07 16.81
CA THR A 5 23.12 7.22 16.62
C THR A 5 22.08 6.96 15.54
N ARG A 6 22.41 6.18 14.47
CA ARG A 6 21.44 5.73 13.45
C ARG A 6 20.40 4.78 14.02
N LEU A 7 20.77 3.88 14.93
CA LEU A 7 19.85 2.92 15.56
C LEU A 7 18.80 3.60 16.46
N LEU A 8 19.16 4.74 17.05
CA LEU A 8 18.25 5.51 17.93
C LEU A 8 17.28 6.41 17.16
N ASN A 9 17.54 6.69 15.88
CA ASN A 9 16.76 7.61 15.04
C ASN A 9 16.18 6.94 13.77
N ALA A 10 15.90 5.65 13.81
CA ALA A 10 15.23 4.95 12.72
C ALA A 10 13.85 5.56 12.46
N GLN A 11 13.65 6.12 11.27
CA GLN A 11 12.41 6.79 10.89
C GLN A 11 11.43 5.86 10.19
N GLY A 12 11.88 4.66 9.79
CA GLY A 12 11.06 3.72 9.04
C GLY A 12 10.82 4.16 7.60
N LEU A 13 11.80 4.81 6.97
CA LEU A 13 11.64 5.30 5.60
C LEU A 13 12.21 4.36 4.56
N GLU A 14 13.40 3.80 4.81
CA GLU A 14 14.10 2.95 3.85
C GLU A 14 15.21 2.12 4.49
N ILE A 15 15.54 1.04 3.82
CA ILE A 15 16.69 0.19 4.10
C ILE A 15 17.49 -0.05 2.82
N SER A 16 18.75 -0.47 2.95
CA SER A 16 19.60 -0.73 1.79
C SER A 16 20.23 -2.11 1.87
N HIS A 17 20.34 -2.77 0.71
CA HIS A 17 21.02 -4.04 0.55
C HIS A 17 21.84 -4.03 -0.75
N GLU A 18 23.16 -4.28 -0.67
CA GLU A 18 24.05 -4.31 -1.84
C GLU A 18 23.88 -3.11 -2.78
N GLY A 19 23.74 -1.91 -2.23
CA GLY A 19 23.56 -0.67 -3.00
C GLY A 19 22.15 -0.43 -3.54
N HIS A 20 21.23 -1.38 -3.40
CA HIS A 20 19.81 -1.18 -3.71
C HIS A 20 19.10 -0.57 -2.49
N ARG A 21 18.23 0.41 -2.73
CA ARG A 21 17.39 1.07 -1.71
C ARG A 21 15.98 0.55 -1.80
N THR A 22 15.45 0.03 -0.70
CA THR A 22 14.07 -0.44 -0.55
C THR A 22 13.35 0.49 0.41
N ARG A 23 12.26 1.10 -0.03
CA ARG A 23 11.42 1.92 0.85
C ARG A 23 10.63 1.04 1.82
N LEU A 24 10.44 1.51 3.04
CA LEU A 24 9.49 0.94 3.99
C LEU A 24 8.20 1.74 3.90
N LYS A 25 7.10 1.07 3.54
CA LYS A 25 5.80 1.71 3.43
C LYS A 25 4.99 1.50 4.70
N TRP A 26 4.45 2.59 5.24
CA TRP A 26 3.63 2.59 6.45
C TRP A 26 2.22 2.13 6.10
N HIS A 27 1.87 0.94 6.56
CA HIS A 27 0.60 0.29 6.28
C HIS A 27 -0.54 0.92 7.07
N ARG A 28 -1.65 1.24 6.41
CA ARG A 28 -2.87 1.82 7.02
C ARG A 28 -2.61 3.07 7.84
N LEU A 29 -1.76 3.97 7.32
CA LEU A 29 -1.34 5.19 7.98
C LEU A 29 -0.80 4.96 9.41
N ARG A 30 -0.12 3.82 9.64
CA ARG A 30 0.59 3.50 10.88
C ARG A 30 2.08 3.32 10.62
N LYS A 31 2.88 3.98 11.41
CA LYS A 31 4.33 3.82 11.40
C LYS A 31 4.76 2.58 12.20
N GLN A 32 3.99 2.26 13.24
CA GLN A 32 4.11 1.08 14.09
C GLN A 32 2.72 0.58 14.48
N PHE A 33 2.59 -0.70 14.82
CA PHE A 33 1.29 -1.32 15.12
C PHE A 33 0.54 -0.65 16.29
N ALA A 34 1.29 -0.05 17.22
CA ALA A 34 0.71 0.69 18.35
C ALA A 34 0.12 2.06 17.95
N ASP A 35 0.40 2.57 16.75
CA ASP A 35 -0.23 3.79 16.27
C ASP A 35 -1.71 3.53 15.95
N PRO A 36 -2.59 4.51 16.14
CA PRO A 36 -3.99 4.37 15.80
C PRO A 36 -4.19 4.13 14.30
N LEU A 37 -5.10 3.24 13.97
CA LEU A 37 -5.46 2.90 12.58
C LEU A 37 -5.93 4.15 11.82
N PHE A 38 -5.42 4.37 10.61
CA PHE A 38 -5.74 5.53 9.75
C PHE A 38 -5.59 6.88 10.48
N SER A 39 -4.41 7.11 11.08
CA SER A 39 -4.12 8.34 11.82
C SER A 39 -3.75 9.50 10.90
N ALA A 40 -4.52 10.58 10.96
CA ALA A 40 -4.22 11.82 10.25
C ALA A 40 -2.90 12.45 10.73
N GLU A 41 -2.58 12.31 12.02
CA GLU A 41 -1.34 12.81 12.62
C GLU A 41 -0.13 12.05 12.08
N VAL A 42 -0.19 10.71 12.03
CA VAL A 42 0.87 9.87 11.46
C VAL A 42 1.01 10.13 9.97
N MET A 43 -0.09 10.34 9.24
CA MET A 43 -0.06 10.73 7.83
C MET A 43 0.68 12.07 7.64
N ALA A 44 0.39 13.08 8.48
CA ALA A 44 1.07 14.37 8.40
C ALA A 44 2.57 14.25 8.72
N GLU A 45 2.95 13.44 9.71
CA GLU A 45 4.36 13.10 9.99
C GLU A 45 5.02 12.45 8.78
N GLY A 46 4.35 11.46 8.17
CA GLY A 46 4.86 10.76 7.00
C GLY A 46 5.06 11.68 5.80
N PHE A 47 4.12 12.59 5.53
CA PHE A 47 4.28 13.58 4.47
C PHE A 47 5.44 14.53 4.73
N ALA A 48 5.64 14.98 5.97
CA ALA A 48 6.77 15.84 6.32
C ALA A 48 8.12 15.10 6.17
N ALA A 49 8.15 13.80 6.47
CA ALA A 49 9.36 12.97 6.36
C ALA A 49 9.62 12.44 4.94
N GLY A 50 8.68 12.56 4.02
CA GLY A 50 8.76 11.96 2.68
C GLY A 50 8.53 10.46 2.68
N ALA A 51 7.75 9.93 3.63
CA ALA A 51 7.42 8.52 3.72
C ALA A 51 6.59 8.03 2.54
N SER A 52 6.66 6.74 2.28
CA SER A 52 5.64 6.01 1.54
C SER A 52 4.60 5.51 2.53
N MET A 53 3.34 5.72 2.22
CA MET A 53 2.23 5.35 3.09
C MET A 53 1.11 4.70 2.26
N GLU A 54 0.24 3.99 2.93
CA GLU A 54 -0.92 3.37 2.33
C GLU A 54 -2.15 3.61 3.20
N LEU A 55 -3.30 3.70 2.56
CA LEU A 55 -4.62 3.67 3.18
C LEU A 55 -5.62 2.95 2.29
N ASP A 56 -6.63 2.39 2.93
CA ASP A 56 -7.75 1.71 2.27
C ASP A 56 -8.88 2.70 1.97
N LEU A 57 -9.47 2.62 0.78
CA LEU A 57 -10.62 3.43 0.39
C LEU A 57 -11.85 2.60 0.08
N ARG A 58 -12.97 2.94 0.73
CA ARG A 58 -14.31 2.44 0.44
C ARG A 58 -15.16 3.50 -0.24
N VAL A 59 -15.92 3.09 -1.26
CA VAL A 59 -16.87 3.98 -1.93
C VAL A 59 -18.13 4.18 -1.09
N ARG A 60 -18.62 5.42 -1.04
CA ARG A 60 -19.87 5.82 -0.39
C ARG A 60 -21.03 5.87 -1.40
N ALA A 61 -22.26 5.90 -0.90
CA ALA A 61 -23.48 6.00 -1.71
C ALA A 61 -23.51 7.25 -2.62
N ASP A 62 -22.85 8.34 -2.22
CA ASP A 62 -22.77 9.58 -2.99
C ASP A 62 -21.60 9.62 -3.99
N GLY A 63 -20.83 8.54 -4.13
CA GLY A 63 -19.70 8.40 -5.04
C GLY A 63 -18.39 9.01 -4.55
N GLY A 64 -18.35 9.59 -3.33
CA GLY A 64 -17.10 9.92 -2.65
C GLY A 64 -16.52 8.69 -1.93
N PHE A 65 -15.42 8.90 -1.18
CA PHE A 65 -14.74 7.81 -0.48
C PHE A 65 -14.56 8.12 1.00
N VAL A 66 -14.37 7.06 1.77
CA VAL A 66 -13.96 7.12 3.18
C VAL A 66 -12.77 6.18 3.38
N VAL A 67 -11.86 6.58 4.26
CA VAL A 67 -10.69 5.78 4.64
C VAL A 67 -11.12 4.72 5.64
N LEU A 68 -11.39 3.52 5.15
CA LEU A 68 -11.77 2.31 5.90
C LEU A 68 -11.38 1.08 5.10
N HIS A 69 -10.99 0.01 5.81
CA HIS A 69 -10.72 -1.28 5.19
C HIS A 69 -11.97 -2.12 5.05
N ASP A 70 -12.79 -2.21 6.11
CA ASP A 70 -13.93 -3.11 6.17
C ASP A 70 -15.11 -2.58 5.33
N ARG A 71 -15.89 -3.51 4.78
CA ARG A 71 -17.10 -3.19 4.02
C ARG A 71 -18.20 -2.66 4.93
N GLU A 72 -18.25 -3.16 6.16
CA GLU A 72 -19.23 -2.80 7.18
C GLU A 72 -18.59 -1.88 8.21
N LEU A 73 -19.35 -0.90 8.68
CA LEU A 73 -18.87 0.11 9.63
C LEU A 73 -18.51 -0.46 11.01
N GLU A 74 -19.16 -1.55 11.43
CA GLU A 74 -19.05 -2.14 12.77
C GLU A 74 -17.64 -2.60 13.13
N GLY A 75 -16.83 -2.99 12.14
CA GLY A 75 -15.48 -3.53 12.37
C GLY A 75 -14.49 -2.48 12.88
N GLU A 76 -14.61 -1.27 12.39
CA GLU A 76 -13.59 -0.21 12.60
C GLU A 76 -14.17 1.06 13.25
N THR A 77 -15.51 1.23 13.27
CA THR A 77 -16.16 2.49 13.64
C THR A 77 -17.28 2.30 14.66
N THR A 78 -17.82 3.43 15.14
CA THR A 78 -19.02 3.47 15.99
C THR A 78 -20.33 3.36 15.18
N GLY A 79 -20.24 3.29 13.86
CA GLY A 79 -21.39 3.19 12.96
C GLY A 79 -21.85 1.77 12.69
N HIS A 80 -22.93 1.64 11.90
CA HIS A 80 -23.54 0.36 11.55
C HIS A 80 -23.94 0.30 10.09
N GLY A 81 -23.83 -0.90 9.50
CA GLY A 81 -24.22 -1.25 8.14
C GLY A 81 -23.17 -0.92 7.10
N PRO A 82 -23.45 -1.24 5.83
CA PRO A 82 -22.48 -1.15 4.75
C PRO A 82 -22.10 0.31 4.43
N VAL A 83 -20.81 0.53 4.24
CA VAL A 83 -20.24 1.84 3.84
C VAL A 83 -20.87 2.34 2.54
N ALA A 84 -21.09 1.44 1.57
CA ALA A 84 -21.65 1.78 0.26
C ALA A 84 -23.09 2.34 0.31
N GLU A 85 -23.79 2.20 1.43
CA GLU A 85 -25.13 2.76 1.64
C GLU A 85 -25.11 4.11 2.36
N LYS A 86 -23.95 4.61 2.78
CA LYS A 86 -23.79 5.85 3.53
C LYS A 86 -23.36 6.99 2.65
N SER A 87 -23.98 8.14 2.81
CA SER A 87 -23.54 9.41 2.24
C SER A 87 -22.51 10.10 3.13
N LEU A 88 -21.91 11.19 2.63
CA LEU A 88 -21.03 12.06 3.42
C LEU A 88 -21.72 12.52 4.72
N GLY A 89 -23.01 12.93 4.62
CA GLY A 89 -23.78 13.37 5.80
C GLY A 89 -24.00 12.28 6.84
N ASP A 90 -24.23 11.03 6.41
CA ASP A 90 -24.44 9.89 7.30
C ASP A 90 -23.16 9.53 8.08
N LEU A 91 -21.97 9.81 7.52
CA LEU A 91 -20.68 9.51 8.14
C LEU A 91 -20.16 10.63 9.06
N SER A 92 -20.72 11.81 9.03
CA SER A 92 -20.19 13.00 9.73
C SER A 92 -20.07 12.83 11.25
N ASP A 93 -20.99 12.09 11.88
CA ASP A 93 -21.03 11.84 13.32
C ASP A 93 -20.44 10.48 13.72
N ILE A 94 -20.06 9.65 12.74
CA ILE A 94 -19.41 8.37 12.99
C ILE A 94 -17.94 8.62 13.35
N ARG A 95 -17.41 7.81 14.25
CA ARG A 95 -16.03 7.88 14.73
C ARG A 95 -15.34 6.54 14.60
N MET A 96 -14.02 6.55 14.45
CA MET A 96 -13.22 5.34 14.62
C MET A 96 -13.47 4.75 16.02
N GLN A 97 -13.54 3.43 16.15
CA GLN A 97 -13.65 2.79 17.47
C GLN A 97 -12.45 3.13 18.34
N GLU A 98 -11.26 3.05 17.75
CA GLU A 98 -10.02 3.39 18.42
C GLU A 98 -9.85 4.91 18.53
N GLY A 99 -9.80 5.42 19.76
CA GLY A 99 -9.54 6.83 20.06
C GLY A 99 -10.67 7.78 19.71
N HIS A 100 -11.84 7.31 19.26
CA HIS A 100 -13.01 8.11 18.88
C HIS A 100 -12.69 9.29 17.93
N ARG A 101 -11.72 9.07 17.01
CA ARG A 101 -11.30 10.07 16.03
C ARG A 101 -12.32 10.18 14.89
N PRO A 102 -12.46 11.36 14.25
CA PRO A 102 -13.25 11.50 13.03
C PRO A 102 -12.76 10.54 11.94
N LEU A 103 -13.68 10.09 11.08
CA LEU A 103 -13.31 9.39 9.85
C LEU A 103 -12.61 10.38 8.90
N ILE A 104 -11.63 9.88 8.14
CA ILE A 104 -11.03 10.65 7.05
C ILE A 104 -11.88 10.42 5.80
N LEU A 105 -12.49 11.49 5.30
CA LEU A 105 -13.24 11.49 4.06
C LEU A 105 -12.36 11.97 2.90
N SER A 106 -12.64 11.55 1.67
CA SER A 106 -11.81 11.89 0.50
C SER A 106 -11.67 13.39 0.28
N GLU A 107 -12.66 14.17 0.66
CA GLU A 107 -12.67 15.63 0.59
C GLU A 107 -11.64 16.24 1.56
N ASP A 108 -11.59 15.74 2.79
CA ASP A 108 -10.64 16.17 3.80
C ASP A 108 -9.22 15.67 3.46
N LEU A 109 -9.11 14.43 2.98
CA LEU A 109 -7.86 13.82 2.57
C LEU A 109 -7.13 14.67 1.53
N ALA A 110 -7.82 15.13 0.50
CA ALA A 110 -7.26 16.01 -0.53
C ALA A 110 -6.72 17.33 0.06
N ALA A 111 -7.40 17.89 1.05
CA ALA A 111 -6.95 19.11 1.74
C ALA A 111 -5.70 18.85 2.59
N MET A 112 -5.64 17.71 3.30
CA MET A 112 -4.50 17.31 4.13
C MET A 112 -3.22 17.08 3.32
N MET A 113 -3.34 16.73 2.03
CA MET A 113 -2.21 16.43 1.14
C MET A 113 -1.56 17.66 0.48
N GLN A 114 -2.02 18.88 0.73
CA GLN A 114 -1.51 20.10 0.07
C GLN A 114 -0.05 20.45 0.39
N SER A 115 0.53 19.92 1.46
CA SER A 115 1.89 20.23 1.93
C SER A 115 2.74 18.96 2.05
N THR A 116 2.88 18.21 0.95
CA THR A 116 3.60 16.94 0.92
C THR A 116 5.06 17.15 0.53
N HIS A 117 5.99 16.50 1.23
CA HIS A 117 7.38 16.41 0.80
C HIS A 117 7.47 15.78 -0.59
N PRO A 118 8.36 16.24 -1.51
CA PRO A 118 8.44 15.71 -2.88
C PRO A 118 8.67 14.18 -2.99
N ALA A 119 9.27 13.55 -1.97
CA ALA A 119 9.43 12.10 -1.91
C ALA A 119 8.22 11.38 -1.28
N GLY A 120 7.26 12.10 -0.71
CA GLY A 120 6.05 11.51 -0.10
C GLY A 120 5.18 10.85 -1.17
N LEU A 121 4.67 9.66 -0.86
CA LEU A 121 3.77 8.92 -1.73
C LEU A 121 2.68 8.27 -0.88
N LEU A 122 1.43 8.47 -1.25
CA LEU A 122 0.28 7.85 -0.60
C LEU A 122 -0.41 6.90 -1.58
N GLN A 123 -0.46 5.63 -1.24
CA GLN A 123 -1.23 4.62 -1.95
C GLN A 123 -2.67 4.66 -1.47
N PHE A 124 -3.58 4.79 -2.42
CA PHE A 124 -5.02 4.54 -2.24
C PHE A 124 -5.28 3.10 -2.66
N ASP A 125 -5.43 2.22 -1.68
CA ASP A 125 -5.81 0.83 -1.94
C ASP A 125 -7.33 0.72 -2.04
N MET A 126 -7.82 0.59 -3.26
CA MET A 126 -9.23 0.61 -3.59
C MET A 126 -9.86 -0.74 -3.25
N LYS A 127 -10.70 -0.76 -2.22
CA LYS A 127 -11.36 -2.00 -1.73
C LYS A 127 -12.62 -2.37 -2.48
N ASP A 128 -13.08 -1.50 -3.37
CA ASP A 128 -14.25 -1.72 -4.21
C ASP A 128 -13.85 -1.68 -5.68
N GLY A 129 -14.47 -2.53 -6.51
CA GLY A 129 -14.22 -2.57 -7.94
C GLY A 129 -15.00 -1.51 -8.72
N TYR A 130 -14.74 -1.46 -10.05
CA TYR A 130 -15.39 -0.50 -10.94
C TYR A 130 -16.93 -0.61 -10.94
N GLU A 131 -17.49 -1.81 -10.71
CA GLU A 131 -18.94 -2.00 -10.63
C GLU A 131 -19.58 -1.15 -9.52
N ALA A 132 -18.92 -1.06 -8.35
CA ALA A 132 -19.41 -0.26 -7.22
C ALA A 132 -19.04 1.23 -7.34
N ILE A 133 -17.82 1.53 -7.78
CA ILE A 133 -17.28 2.90 -7.85
C ILE A 133 -17.87 3.66 -9.04
N GLY A 134 -17.91 3.03 -10.20
CA GLY A 134 -18.43 3.58 -11.44
C GLY A 134 -17.77 4.88 -11.90
N ALA A 135 -18.28 5.44 -12.97
CA ALA A 135 -17.80 6.72 -13.52
C ALA A 135 -17.92 7.89 -12.54
N ARG A 136 -18.87 7.82 -11.59
CA ARG A 136 -19.08 8.86 -10.58
C ARG A 136 -17.93 8.92 -9.58
N GLY A 137 -17.51 7.77 -9.04
CA GLY A 137 -16.38 7.70 -8.11
C GLY A 137 -15.06 8.05 -8.79
N VAL A 138 -14.84 7.62 -10.03
CA VAL A 138 -13.66 8.02 -10.83
C VAL A 138 -13.65 9.54 -11.09
N ALA A 139 -14.82 10.15 -11.35
CA ALA A 139 -14.94 11.60 -11.49
C ALA A 139 -14.65 12.33 -10.17
N HIS A 140 -15.07 11.76 -9.03
CA HIS A 140 -14.76 12.29 -7.70
C HIS A 140 -13.24 12.27 -7.43
N LEU A 141 -12.54 11.15 -7.70
CA LEU A 141 -11.09 11.10 -7.62
C LEU A 141 -10.44 12.20 -8.47
N ALA A 142 -10.91 12.38 -9.69
CA ALA A 142 -10.38 13.41 -10.58
C ALA A 142 -10.61 14.84 -10.08
N ALA A 143 -11.74 15.10 -9.44
CA ALA A 143 -12.07 16.42 -8.92
C ALA A 143 -11.19 16.81 -7.73
N HIS A 144 -10.82 15.84 -6.88
CA HIS A 144 -10.12 16.11 -5.63
C HIS A 144 -8.59 15.89 -5.69
N PHE A 145 -8.10 14.98 -6.55
CA PHE A 145 -6.70 14.54 -6.51
C PHE A 145 -5.87 14.87 -7.76
N ARG A 146 -6.47 15.50 -8.77
CA ARG A 146 -5.75 15.86 -10.02
C ARG A 146 -4.51 16.72 -9.78
N ASP A 147 -4.61 17.72 -8.92
CA ASP A 147 -3.56 18.71 -8.69
C ASP A 147 -2.42 18.19 -7.78
N ILE A 148 -2.65 17.06 -7.11
CA ILE A 148 -1.69 16.40 -6.23
C ILE A 148 -1.34 14.98 -6.72
N ALA A 149 -1.61 14.70 -8.00
CA ALA A 149 -1.43 13.37 -8.60
C ALA A 149 -0.01 12.80 -8.46
N ALA A 150 1.02 13.65 -8.38
CA ALA A 150 2.41 13.22 -8.21
C ALA A 150 2.70 12.54 -6.85
N SER A 151 1.86 12.79 -5.84
CA SER A 151 1.98 12.23 -4.49
C SER A 151 0.99 11.08 -4.23
N VAL A 152 0.25 10.65 -5.26
CA VAL A 152 -0.79 9.61 -5.13
C VAL A 152 -0.51 8.46 -6.08
N ILE A 153 -0.73 7.25 -5.62
CA ILE A 153 -0.86 6.05 -6.46
C ILE A 153 -2.18 5.37 -6.14
N VAL A 154 -3.01 5.13 -7.16
CA VAL A 154 -4.25 4.35 -7.02
C VAL A 154 -3.97 2.90 -7.38
N SER A 155 -4.37 1.99 -6.53
CA SER A 155 -4.17 0.54 -6.71
C SER A 155 -5.41 -0.26 -6.32
N GLY A 156 -5.41 -1.52 -6.68
CA GLY A 156 -6.44 -2.50 -6.34
C GLY A 156 -6.34 -3.74 -7.23
N ASP A 157 -7.23 -4.67 -7.02
CA ASP A 157 -7.36 -5.91 -7.80
C ASP A 157 -8.30 -5.78 -9.01
N SER A 158 -9.12 -4.71 -9.05
CA SER A 158 -10.05 -4.43 -10.16
C SER A 158 -9.34 -3.72 -11.33
N LEU A 159 -8.91 -4.48 -12.33
CA LEU A 159 -8.21 -3.93 -13.50
C LEU A 159 -9.06 -2.90 -14.26
N ASP A 160 -10.38 -3.11 -14.36
CA ASP A 160 -11.31 -2.18 -15.02
C ASP A 160 -11.34 -0.82 -14.31
N LEU A 161 -11.25 -0.80 -12.98
CA LEU A 161 -11.13 0.44 -12.22
C LEU A 161 -9.83 1.17 -12.55
N ILE A 162 -8.71 0.45 -12.59
CA ILE A 162 -7.39 1.05 -12.87
C ILE A 162 -7.36 1.61 -14.31
N VAL A 163 -7.97 0.94 -15.29
CA VAL A 163 -8.13 1.46 -16.65
C VAL A 163 -8.97 2.74 -16.66
N ALA A 164 -10.12 2.76 -15.96
CA ALA A 164 -10.97 3.94 -15.88
C ALA A 164 -10.27 5.14 -15.20
N VAL A 165 -9.47 4.86 -14.15
CA VAL A 165 -8.63 5.89 -13.51
C VAL A 165 -7.56 6.41 -14.48
N LYS A 166 -6.88 5.53 -15.22
CA LYS A 166 -5.89 5.94 -16.25
C LYS A 166 -6.49 6.89 -17.28
N GLU A 167 -7.67 6.56 -17.80
CA GLU A 167 -8.34 7.38 -18.81
C GLU A 167 -8.72 8.78 -18.28
N LYS A 168 -9.13 8.85 -17.02
CA LYS A 168 -9.59 10.10 -16.41
C LYS A 168 -8.47 10.94 -15.80
N LEU A 169 -7.42 10.29 -15.30
CA LEU A 169 -6.26 10.87 -14.60
C LEU A 169 -4.95 10.28 -15.14
N PRO A 170 -4.57 10.56 -16.39
CA PRO A 170 -3.41 9.90 -17.03
C PRO A 170 -2.06 10.15 -16.34
N HIS A 171 -1.96 11.23 -15.56
CA HIS A 171 -0.72 11.57 -14.81
C HIS A 171 -0.66 11.00 -13.40
N LEU A 172 -1.74 10.37 -12.93
CA LEU A 172 -1.76 9.74 -11.61
C LEU A 172 -1.07 8.38 -11.69
N LEU A 173 -0.22 8.06 -10.72
CA LEU A 173 0.45 6.76 -10.65
C LEU A 173 -0.58 5.65 -10.40
N ARG A 174 -0.33 4.49 -10.97
CA ARG A 174 -1.23 3.33 -10.90
C ARG A 174 -0.50 2.09 -10.44
N GLY A 175 -1.20 1.28 -9.67
CA GLY A 175 -0.73 -0.03 -9.26
C GLY A 175 -1.81 -1.08 -9.45
N ILE A 176 -1.38 -2.33 -9.55
CA ILE A 176 -2.27 -3.49 -9.54
C ILE A 176 -1.80 -4.49 -8.51
N ASP A 177 -2.75 -5.20 -7.90
CA ASP A 177 -2.46 -6.35 -7.04
C ASP A 177 -3.00 -7.64 -7.66
N PRO A 178 -2.17 -8.37 -8.42
CA PRO A 178 -2.58 -9.63 -9.01
C PRO A 178 -2.45 -10.82 -8.06
N THR A 179 -2.09 -10.65 -6.81
CA THR A 179 -1.66 -11.71 -5.90
C THR A 179 -2.67 -12.86 -5.81
N ASN A 180 -3.95 -12.56 -5.55
CA ASN A 180 -4.98 -13.59 -5.40
C ASN A 180 -5.14 -14.39 -6.70
N LYS A 181 -5.22 -13.70 -7.83
CA LYS A 181 -5.27 -14.32 -9.15
C LYS A 181 -4.06 -15.23 -9.41
N LEU A 182 -2.86 -14.77 -9.05
CA LEU A 182 -1.63 -15.53 -9.25
C LEU A 182 -1.56 -16.77 -8.33
N TYR A 183 -2.09 -16.70 -7.11
CA TYR A 183 -2.24 -17.89 -6.25
C TYR A 183 -3.15 -18.93 -6.90
N ASP A 184 -4.31 -18.53 -7.41
CA ASP A 184 -5.25 -19.43 -8.08
C ASP A 184 -4.64 -20.08 -9.32
N ILE A 185 -3.95 -19.28 -10.15
CA ILE A 185 -3.23 -19.78 -11.34
C ILE A 185 -2.12 -20.74 -10.95
N ARG A 186 -1.34 -20.41 -9.90
CA ARG A 186 -0.29 -21.32 -9.40
C ARG A 186 -0.86 -22.67 -9.02
N MET A 187 -1.95 -22.69 -8.27
CA MET A 187 -2.59 -23.91 -7.79
C MET A 187 -3.15 -24.75 -8.94
N ALA A 188 -3.74 -24.12 -9.96
CA ALA A 188 -4.33 -24.82 -11.09
C ALA A 188 -3.32 -25.23 -12.18
N ASN A 189 -2.32 -24.38 -12.47
CA ASN A 189 -1.51 -24.47 -13.69
C ASN A 189 0.01 -24.37 -13.46
N GLY A 190 0.46 -24.10 -12.22
CA GLY A 190 1.87 -24.02 -11.84
C GLY A 190 2.59 -22.73 -12.26
N TRP A 191 3.90 -22.67 -11.96
CA TRP A 191 4.69 -21.44 -12.05
C TRP A 191 4.84 -20.86 -13.45
N LYS A 192 4.86 -21.70 -14.49
CA LYS A 192 4.95 -21.21 -15.89
C LYS A 192 3.72 -20.41 -16.30
N ALA A 193 2.54 -20.79 -15.80
CA ALA A 193 1.32 -20.04 -16.03
C ALA A 193 1.32 -18.72 -15.23
N VAL A 194 1.84 -18.72 -14.01
CA VAL A 194 2.04 -17.49 -13.20
C VAL A 194 2.94 -16.50 -13.93
N GLU A 195 4.09 -16.94 -14.48
CA GLU A 195 4.97 -16.08 -15.26
C GLU A 195 4.25 -15.48 -16.47
N THR A 196 3.51 -16.32 -17.20
CA THR A 196 2.76 -15.86 -18.39
C THR A 196 1.72 -14.81 -18.04
N GLU A 197 0.97 -15.05 -16.97
CA GLU A 197 -0.08 -14.11 -16.52
C GLU A 197 0.52 -12.79 -16.01
N LEU A 198 1.59 -12.88 -15.20
CA LEU A 198 2.26 -11.67 -14.71
C LEU A 198 2.78 -10.80 -15.88
N ARG A 199 3.38 -11.41 -16.91
CA ARG A 199 3.79 -10.67 -18.13
C ARG A 199 2.61 -10.04 -18.85
N ALA A 200 1.46 -10.70 -18.90
CA ALA A 200 0.25 -10.15 -19.49
C ALA A 200 -0.26 -8.92 -18.69
N ASP A 201 -0.24 -9.00 -17.36
CA ASP A 201 -0.61 -7.86 -16.50
C ASP A 201 0.35 -6.67 -16.67
N LEU A 202 1.67 -6.92 -16.76
CA LEU A 202 2.69 -5.86 -16.93
C LEU A 202 2.53 -5.09 -18.24
N SER A 203 2.12 -5.76 -19.31
CA SER A 203 1.89 -5.18 -20.65
C SER A 203 0.43 -4.83 -20.91
N GLY A 204 -0.46 -5.02 -19.95
CA GLY A 204 -1.91 -4.85 -20.07
C GLY A 204 -2.37 -3.39 -20.12
N PRO A 205 -3.68 -3.17 -20.32
CA PRO A 205 -4.25 -1.84 -20.54
C PRO A 205 -4.16 -0.92 -19.33
N THR A 206 -3.91 -1.45 -18.12
CA THR A 206 -3.73 -0.66 -16.90
C THR A 206 -2.46 0.19 -16.92
N GLU A 207 -1.41 -0.25 -17.65
CA GLU A 207 -0.08 0.36 -17.68
C GLU A 207 0.41 0.70 -16.27
N PRO A 208 0.55 -0.28 -15.37
CA PRO A 208 0.84 -0.02 -13.97
C PRO A 208 2.26 0.54 -13.79
N ASP A 209 2.44 1.42 -12.80
CA ASP A 209 3.75 1.88 -12.35
C ASP A 209 4.35 0.95 -11.28
N THR A 210 3.46 0.33 -10.47
CA THR A 210 3.84 -0.54 -9.36
C THR A 210 2.98 -1.81 -9.34
N ILE A 211 3.63 -2.93 -9.06
CA ILE A 211 2.98 -4.23 -8.86
C ILE A 211 3.06 -4.56 -7.37
N TYR A 212 1.91 -4.81 -6.76
CA TYR A 212 1.79 -5.22 -5.37
C TYR A 212 1.75 -6.73 -5.30
N LEU A 213 2.68 -7.35 -4.56
CA LEU A 213 2.80 -8.80 -4.46
C LEU A 213 2.95 -9.22 -3.00
N HIS A 214 2.21 -10.24 -2.60
CA HIS A 214 2.38 -10.86 -1.30
C HIS A 214 3.78 -11.49 -1.17
N TRP A 215 4.56 -11.07 -0.17
CA TRP A 215 5.96 -11.49 -0.05
C TRP A 215 6.17 -13.02 0.01
N PRO A 216 5.29 -13.85 0.61
CA PRO A 216 5.44 -15.30 0.54
C PRO A 216 5.33 -15.85 -0.88
N LEU A 217 4.44 -15.28 -1.72
CA LEU A 217 4.34 -15.68 -3.13
C LEU A 217 5.65 -15.38 -3.88
N ILE A 218 6.26 -14.22 -3.61
CA ILE A 218 7.56 -13.84 -4.19
C ILE A 218 8.64 -14.88 -3.83
N LEU A 219 8.75 -15.24 -2.53
CA LEU A 219 9.76 -16.20 -2.08
C LEU A 219 9.49 -17.61 -2.61
N ASP A 220 8.24 -18.05 -2.66
CA ASP A 220 7.85 -19.32 -3.21
C ASP A 220 8.20 -19.42 -4.72
N ALA A 221 7.96 -18.34 -5.47
CA ALA A 221 8.30 -18.24 -6.87
C ALA A 221 9.83 -18.31 -7.07
N ALA A 222 10.59 -17.53 -6.29
CA ALA A 222 12.05 -17.54 -6.33
C ALA A 222 12.63 -18.92 -6.03
N ASN A 223 12.11 -19.64 -5.04
CA ASN A 223 12.48 -21.01 -4.72
C ASN A 223 12.17 -21.98 -5.86
N ALA A 224 11.19 -21.68 -6.69
CA ALA A 224 10.85 -22.45 -7.90
C ALA A 224 11.61 -22.00 -9.16
N GLY A 225 12.51 -21.02 -9.02
CA GLY A 225 13.32 -20.49 -10.13
C GLY A 225 12.69 -19.34 -10.91
N LEU A 226 11.61 -18.72 -10.40
CA LEU A 226 10.96 -17.56 -11.00
C LEU A 226 11.20 -16.32 -10.14
N ASP A 227 12.09 -15.42 -10.55
CA ASP A 227 12.28 -14.11 -9.94
C ASP A 227 11.22 -13.12 -10.47
N MET A 228 10.10 -13.00 -9.75
CA MET A 228 9.01 -12.09 -10.10
C MET A 228 9.41 -10.62 -10.03
N ILE A 229 10.34 -10.26 -9.13
CA ILE A 229 10.82 -8.88 -8.98
C ILE A 229 11.69 -8.49 -10.17
N ALA A 230 12.64 -9.35 -10.56
CA ALA A 230 13.45 -9.12 -11.75
C ALA A 230 12.57 -9.00 -13.01
N LEU A 231 11.56 -9.86 -13.14
CA LEU A 231 10.62 -9.83 -14.27
C LEU A 231 9.88 -8.48 -14.35
N CYS A 232 9.38 -7.97 -13.24
CA CYS A 232 8.73 -6.66 -13.19
C CYS A 232 9.72 -5.52 -13.52
N ARG A 233 10.93 -5.60 -12.98
CA ARG A 233 11.98 -4.58 -13.22
C ARG A 233 12.42 -4.53 -14.68
N ASP A 234 12.53 -5.69 -15.35
CA ASP A 234 12.88 -5.78 -16.78
C ASP A 234 11.83 -5.07 -17.67
N GLU A 235 10.57 -5.02 -17.21
CA GLU A 235 9.47 -4.28 -17.86
C GLU A 235 9.36 -2.82 -17.32
N GLY A 236 10.33 -2.35 -16.55
CA GLY A 236 10.36 -0.99 -16.00
C GLY A 236 9.34 -0.73 -14.90
N LYS A 237 8.82 -1.77 -14.24
CA LYS A 237 7.84 -1.65 -13.16
C LYS A 237 8.49 -1.81 -11.80
N ARG A 238 7.94 -1.11 -10.80
CA ARG A 238 8.32 -1.24 -9.38
C ARG A 238 7.54 -2.36 -8.73
N VAL A 239 8.14 -2.96 -7.70
CA VAL A 239 7.48 -3.98 -6.89
C VAL A 239 7.39 -3.53 -5.44
N ASP A 240 6.19 -3.62 -4.88
CA ASP A 240 5.92 -3.54 -3.45
C ASP A 240 5.61 -4.94 -2.91
N ALA A 241 6.39 -5.38 -1.95
CA ALA A 241 6.18 -6.65 -1.27
C ALA A 241 5.38 -6.42 0.03
N TRP A 242 4.13 -6.90 0.10
CA TRP A 242 3.21 -6.64 1.23
C TRP A 242 2.83 -7.91 1.99
N THR A 243 2.33 -7.90 3.21
CA THR A 243 2.76 -7.01 4.29
C THR A 243 3.72 -7.81 5.14
N PHE A 244 4.95 -7.34 5.30
CA PHE A 244 5.93 -7.98 6.17
C PHE A 244 5.97 -7.23 7.50
N THR A 245 5.49 -7.87 8.56
CA THR A 245 5.41 -7.26 9.89
C THR A 245 6.21 -8.07 10.90
N LEU A 246 7.08 -7.40 11.66
CA LEU A 246 7.80 -8.02 12.78
C LEU A 246 6.81 -8.44 13.87
N LYS A 247 6.94 -9.67 14.37
CA LYS A 247 6.11 -10.19 15.45
C LYS A 247 6.45 -9.58 16.80
N ASP A 248 7.73 -9.31 17.02
CA ASP A 248 8.26 -8.66 18.22
C ASP A 248 9.18 -7.51 17.81
N PRO A 249 8.64 -6.27 17.72
CA PRO A 249 9.40 -5.09 17.31
C PRO A 249 10.56 -4.73 18.26
N GLU A 250 10.46 -5.11 19.52
CA GLU A 250 11.51 -4.87 20.53
C GLU A 250 12.68 -5.86 20.38
N ALA A 251 12.38 -7.12 20.13
CA ALA A 251 13.40 -8.17 19.93
C ALA A 251 14.02 -8.12 18.53
N GLY A 252 13.35 -7.49 17.55
CA GLY A 252 13.76 -7.48 16.16
C GLY A 252 13.50 -8.81 15.45
N PHE A 253 14.28 -9.12 14.40
CA PHE A 253 14.06 -10.35 13.63
C PHE A 253 14.35 -11.62 14.42
N SER A 254 13.36 -12.50 14.54
CA SER A 254 13.61 -13.92 14.81
C SER A 254 14.42 -14.55 13.67
N GLU A 255 15.01 -15.74 13.92
CA GLU A 255 15.77 -16.45 12.86
C GLU A 255 14.91 -16.81 11.63
N ALA A 256 13.63 -17.08 11.83
CA ALA A 256 12.70 -17.36 10.72
C ALA A 256 12.37 -16.10 9.92
N GLU A 257 12.07 -14.98 10.61
CA GLU A 257 11.82 -13.69 9.96
C GLU A 257 13.07 -13.17 9.27
N TRP A 258 14.24 -13.28 9.89
CA TRP A 258 15.50 -12.92 9.26
C TRP A 258 15.76 -13.68 7.96
N ARG A 259 15.56 -14.99 7.96
CA ARG A 259 15.72 -15.82 6.76
C ARG A 259 14.82 -15.36 5.63
N ASN A 260 13.53 -15.13 5.92
CA ASN A 260 12.58 -14.70 4.92
C ASN A 260 12.85 -13.26 4.45
N PHE A 261 13.09 -12.35 5.39
CA PHE A 261 13.32 -10.94 5.08
C PHE A 261 14.63 -10.73 4.30
N SER A 262 15.72 -11.40 4.70
CA SER A 262 16.98 -11.32 3.97
C SER A 262 16.89 -11.94 2.57
N ALA A 263 16.14 -13.03 2.41
CA ALA A 263 15.86 -13.62 1.09
C ALA A 263 15.03 -12.65 0.21
N LEU A 264 14.05 -11.97 0.79
CA LEU A 264 13.26 -10.96 0.08
C LEU A 264 14.14 -9.77 -0.34
N MET A 265 15.00 -9.28 0.56
CA MET A 265 15.93 -8.16 0.27
C MET A 265 16.95 -8.51 -0.80
N ALA A 266 17.38 -9.78 -0.89
CA ALA A 266 18.28 -10.25 -1.95
C ALA A 266 17.65 -10.16 -3.35
N LEU A 267 16.33 -10.22 -3.48
CA LEU A 267 15.59 -10.00 -4.72
C LEU A 267 15.42 -8.51 -5.08
N LYS A 268 15.76 -7.61 -4.15
CA LYS A 268 15.79 -6.15 -4.34
C LYS A 268 14.41 -5.56 -4.69
N PRO A 269 13.38 -5.73 -3.84
CA PRO A 269 12.09 -5.05 -4.03
C PRO A 269 12.27 -3.54 -3.91
N ASP A 270 11.48 -2.76 -4.64
CA ASP A 270 11.53 -1.29 -4.56
C ASP A 270 10.92 -0.78 -3.26
N GLN A 271 9.95 -1.55 -2.72
CA GLN A 271 9.23 -1.21 -1.51
C GLN A 271 8.81 -2.46 -0.74
N ILE A 272 8.74 -2.35 0.57
CA ILE A 272 8.14 -3.34 1.47
C ILE A 272 7.10 -2.62 2.34
N THR A 273 5.86 -3.11 2.30
CA THR A 273 4.79 -2.67 3.21
C THR A 273 4.95 -3.35 4.56
N THR A 274 4.90 -2.57 5.65
CA THR A 274 5.05 -3.08 7.01
C THR A 274 4.25 -2.26 8.03
N ASP A 275 3.77 -2.91 9.10
CA ASP A 275 3.15 -2.24 10.25
C ASP A 275 4.19 -1.78 11.30
N GLU A 276 5.48 -2.09 11.11
CA GLU A 276 6.56 -1.83 12.06
C GLU A 276 7.78 -1.22 11.35
N ALA A 277 7.58 -0.11 10.61
CA ALA A 277 8.62 0.43 9.75
C ALA A 277 9.90 0.84 10.51
N PRO A 278 9.88 1.61 11.63
CA PRO A 278 11.10 1.94 12.37
C PRO A 278 11.77 0.72 13.01
N ALA A 279 10.98 -0.24 13.51
CA ALA A 279 11.52 -1.46 14.10
C ALA A 279 12.18 -2.33 13.04
N THR A 280 11.59 -2.44 11.84
CA THR A 280 12.16 -3.16 10.72
C THR A 280 13.49 -2.53 10.27
N GLU A 281 13.56 -1.20 10.18
CA GLU A 281 14.81 -0.48 9.88
C GLU A 281 15.89 -0.75 10.94
N ARG A 282 15.56 -0.64 12.25
CA ARG A 282 16.49 -0.94 13.34
C ARG A 282 16.99 -2.38 13.28
N ALA A 283 16.06 -3.33 13.17
CA ALA A 283 16.37 -4.75 13.15
C ALA A 283 17.25 -5.14 11.96
N TRP A 284 17.01 -4.53 10.79
CA TRP A 284 17.87 -4.70 9.61
C TRP A 284 19.29 -4.23 9.89
N HIS A 285 19.47 -3.02 10.39
CA HIS A 285 20.80 -2.46 10.67
C HIS A 285 21.57 -3.16 11.81
N GLN A 286 20.88 -3.94 12.65
CA GLN A 286 21.54 -4.76 13.67
C GLN A 286 22.14 -6.04 13.12
N ARG A 287 21.66 -6.51 11.95
CA ARG A 287 22.05 -7.80 11.36
C ARG A 287 23.10 -7.68 10.22
N ILE A 288 23.29 -6.46 9.68
CA ILE A 288 24.23 -6.21 8.58
C ILE A 288 25.47 -5.35 9.08
#